data_407ec5bdce7533b43980058442a50208
#
_entry.id   407ec5bdce7533b43980058442a50208
#
_cell.length_a   1.000
_cell.length_b   1.000
_cell.length_c   1.000
_cell.angle_alpha   90.00
_cell.angle_beta   90.00
_cell.angle_gamma   90.00
#
_symmetry.space_group_name_H-M   'P 1'
#
loop_
_entity.id
_entity.type
_entity.pdbx_description
1 polymer ?
#
loop_
_entity_poly.entity_id
_entity_poly.type
_entity_poly.pdbx_seq_one_letter_code
_entity_poly.pdbx_strand_id
1 'polypeptide(L)'
;MPHGHWKTTTFTGALRLTGMTAPFVYDGAMNGNVFLAYVEQVLVPTLEIGDVVVMDNLPAHKTAGVRDAIERVGATLMFLPPYSPDFNPIDNAFSKLKAMLRGRAERKIDALWDAVGALIPRFTPAECANYFKAAGYDPD
;
A
#
# COMPACT_ATOMS: atom_id res chain seq x y z
N MET A 1 -16.75 -22.00 12.91
CA MET A 1 -16.28 -21.75 12.01
C MET A 1 -15.55 -20.61 11.77
N PRO A 2 -14.58 -20.39 12.03
CA PRO A 2 -13.81 -19.23 12.02
C PRO A 2 -13.13 -18.94 10.75
N HIS A 3 -13.55 -19.56 9.73
CA HIS A 3 -12.73 -19.36 8.60
C HIS A 3 -13.02 -18.12 7.87
N GLY A 4 -14.02 -17.37 8.19
CA GLY A 4 -14.46 -16.20 7.43
C GLY A 4 -13.43 -15.10 7.40
N HIS A 5 -12.66 -14.90 8.45
CA HIS A 5 -11.75 -13.75 8.52
C HIS A 5 -10.57 -13.87 7.54
N TRP A 6 -10.22 -15.07 7.11
CA TRP A 6 -9.16 -15.17 6.12
C TRP A 6 -9.56 -14.57 4.80
N LYS A 7 -10.86 -14.67 4.47
CA LYS A 7 -11.37 -14.20 3.19
C LYS A 7 -11.41 -12.69 3.13
N THR A 8 -11.39 -12.04 4.30
CA THR A 8 -11.48 -10.60 4.38
C THR A 8 -10.21 -9.94 4.86
N THR A 9 -9.10 -10.69 4.90
CA THR A 9 -7.82 -10.09 5.26
C THR A 9 -7.39 -9.10 4.18
N THR A 10 -7.03 -7.90 4.60
CA THR A 10 -6.61 -6.84 3.70
C THR A 10 -5.16 -6.48 3.97
N PHE A 11 -4.39 -6.34 2.91
CA PHE A 11 -3.02 -5.83 2.97
C PHE A 11 -2.98 -4.45 2.33
N THR A 12 -2.33 -3.52 3.00
CA THR A 12 -2.09 -2.17 2.47
C THR A 12 -0.61 -1.84 2.62
N GLY A 13 -0.10 -1.11 1.66
CA GLY A 13 1.30 -0.69 1.70
C GLY A 13 1.51 0.47 0.76
N ALA A 14 2.73 0.98 0.73
CA ALA A 14 3.13 2.06 -0.16
C ALA A 14 4.38 1.67 -0.92
N LEU A 15 4.49 2.10 -2.17
CA LEU A 15 5.63 1.83 -3.02
C LEU A 15 6.38 3.12 -3.29
N ARG A 16 7.69 3.11 -3.01
CA ARG A 16 8.61 4.17 -3.37
C ARG A 16 9.61 3.63 -4.38
N LEU A 17 10.34 4.53 -5.01
CA LEU A 17 11.43 4.12 -5.89
C LEU A 17 12.49 3.29 -5.17
N THR A 18 12.61 3.47 -3.86
CA THR A 18 13.63 2.79 -3.07
C THR A 18 13.14 1.49 -2.44
N GLY A 19 11.86 1.21 -2.51
CA GLY A 19 11.33 -0.02 -1.91
C GLY A 19 9.87 0.12 -1.52
N MET A 20 9.32 -0.95 -0.96
CA MET A 20 7.98 -0.93 -0.39
C MET A 20 8.07 -0.53 1.07
N THR A 21 7.12 0.27 1.53
CA THR A 21 7.11 0.78 2.89
C THR A 21 5.68 0.82 3.45
N ALA A 22 5.56 1.14 4.72
CA ALA A 22 4.27 1.34 5.40
C ALA A 22 3.34 0.14 5.24
N PRO A 23 3.81 -1.10 5.50
CA PRO A 23 2.94 -2.28 5.36
C PRO A 23 1.93 -2.35 6.50
N PHE A 24 0.75 -2.88 6.18
CA PHE A 24 -0.32 -3.03 7.17
C PHE A 24 -1.20 -4.20 6.76
N VAL A 25 -1.42 -5.12 7.68
CA VAL A 25 -2.32 -6.27 7.48
C VAL A 25 -3.50 -6.10 8.41
N TYR A 26 -4.70 -6.11 7.86
CA TYR A 26 -5.93 -5.91 8.63
C TYR A 26 -6.83 -7.14 8.51
N ASP A 27 -7.34 -7.59 9.66
CA ASP A 27 -8.27 -8.71 9.69
C ASP A 27 -9.68 -8.17 9.46
N GLY A 28 -10.03 -8.00 8.22
CA GLY A 28 -11.31 -7.47 7.81
C GLY A 28 -11.20 -6.75 6.48
N ALA A 29 -12.35 -6.33 5.96
CA ALA A 29 -12.40 -5.55 4.74
C ALA A 29 -12.03 -4.10 5.02
N MET A 30 -11.34 -3.47 4.05
CA MET A 30 -10.98 -2.07 4.17
C MET A 30 -12.24 -1.19 4.16
N ASN A 31 -12.23 -0.16 4.99
CA ASN A 31 -13.27 0.87 4.99
C ASN A 31 -12.62 2.21 5.30
N GLY A 32 -13.43 3.28 5.27
CA GLY A 32 -12.90 4.63 5.44
C GLY A 32 -12.21 4.84 6.78
N ASN A 33 -12.78 4.32 7.86
CA ASN A 33 -12.20 4.49 9.20
C ASN A 33 -10.86 3.78 9.32
N VAL A 34 -10.78 2.56 8.81
CA VAL A 34 -9.53 1.78 8.84
C VAL A 34 -8.47 2.45 7.96
N PHE A 35 -8.87 2.95 6.80
CA PHE A 35 -7.93 3.60 5.91
C PHE A 35 -7.39 4.90 6.51
N LEU A 36 -8.25 5.70 7.15
CA LEU A 36 -7.78 6.91 7.81
C LEU A 36 -6.80 6.58 8.94
N ALA A 37 -7.10 5.55 9.74
CA ALA A 37 -6.19 5.12 10.79
C ALA A 37 -4.85 4.66 10.21
N TYR A 38 -4.88 3.92 9.10
CA TYR A 38 -3.68 3.52 8.40
C TYR A 38 -2.85 4.73 7.97
N VAL A 39 -3.50 5.71 7.34
CA VAL A 39 -2.81 6.90 6.87
C VAL A 39 -2.16 7.64 8.03
N GLU A 40 -2.89 7.85 9.11
CA GLU A 40 -2.38 8.62 10.24
C GLU A 40 -1.27 7.91 11.01
N GLN A 41 -1.40 6.59 11.19
CA GLN A 41 -0.53 5.86 12.09
C GLN A 41 0.60 5.11 11.38
N VAL A 42 0.43 4.75 10.12
CA VAL A 42 1.39 3.92 9.41
C VAL A 42 2.04 4.65 8.25
N LEU A 43 1.23 5.32 7.40
CA LEU A 43 1.76 5.96 6.20
C LEU A 43 2.45 7.29 6.51
N VAL A 44 1.78 8.19 7.23
CA VAL A 44 2.29 9.54 7.50
C VAL A 44 3.67 9.53 8.15
N PRO A 45 3.97 8.64 9.11
CA PRO A 45 5.32 8.61 9.68
C PRO A 45 6.43 8.30 8.68
N THR A 46 6.10 7.77 7.49
CA THR A 46 7.11 7.49 6.45
C THR A 46 7.24 8.62 5.44
N LEU A 47 6.40 9.65 5.51
CA LEU A 47 6.38 10.72 4.53
C LEU A 47 7.34 11.83 4.89
N GLU A 48 7.85 12.48 3.85
CA GLU A 48 8.75 13.64 3.97
C GLU A 48 8.14 14.83 3.26
N ILE A 49 8.57 16.02 3.64
CA ILE A 49 8.14 17.25 2.98
C ILE A 49 8.46 17.16 1.49
N GLY A 50 7.48 17.45 0.66
CA GLY A 50 7.63 17.40 -0.79
C GLY A 50 7.22 16.09 -1.42
N ASP A 51 6.93 15.05 -0.62
CA ASP A 51 6.43 13.79 -1.17
C ASP A 51 5.09 13.99 -1.85
N VAL A 52 4.88 13.26 -2.94
CA VAL A 52 3.59 13.20 -3.61
C VAL A 52 3.04 11.78 -3.45
N VAL A 53 1.91 11.68 -2.77
CA VAL A 53 1.24 10.39 -2.55
C VAL A 53 0.18 10.23 -3.63
N VAL A 54 0.30 9.17 -4.42
CA VAL A 54 -0.65 8.87 -5.49
C VAL A 54 -1.48 7.67 -5.09
N MET A 55 -2.78 7.78 -5.19
CA MET A 55 -3.71 6.71 -4.80
C MET A 55 -4.73 6.47 -5.90
N ASP A 56 -5.26 5.24 -5.93
CA ASP A 56 -6.41 4.93 -6.77
C ASP A 56 -7.62 5.73 -6.30
N ASN A 57 -8.55 5.96 -7.22
CA ASN A 57 -9.74 6.75 -6.95
C ASN A 57 -10.83 5.88 -6.33
N LEU A 58 -10.58 5.38 -5.13
CA LEU A 58 -11.51 4.53 -4.39
C LEU A 58 -12.19 5.34 -3.27
N PRO A 59 -13.47 5.03 -2.95
CA PRO A 59 -14.17 5.78 -1.91
C PRO A 59 -13.45 5.82 -0.56
N ALA A 60 -12.87 4.70 -0.11
CA ALA A 60 -12.15 4.65 1.15
C ALA A 60 -10.96 5.60 1.17
N HIS A 61 -10.29 5.80 0.03
CA HIS A 61 -9.14 6.70 -0.07
C HIS A 61 -9.55 8.17 0.06
N LYS A 62 -10.82 8.47 -0.20
CA LYS A 62 -11.34 9.85 -0.15
C LYS A 62 -12.00 10.17 1.18
N THR A 63 -11.81 9.34 2.19
CA THR A 63 -12.39 9.55 3.52
C THR A 63 -11.91 10.90 4.08
N ALA A 64 -12.82 11.59 4.75
CA ALA A 64 -12.49 12.85 5.39
C ALA A 64 -11.30 12.67 6.35
N GLY A 65 -10.36 13.60 6.32
CA GLY A 65 -9.16 13.55 7.16
C GLY A 65 -7.94 12.95 6.48
N VAL A 66 -8.11 12.15 5.42
CA VAL A 66 -6.97 11.54 4.74
C VAL A 66 -6.07 12.61 4.11
N ARG A 67 -6.67 13.53 3.35
CA ARG A 67 -5.89 14.60 2.71
C ARG A 67 -5.23 15.49 3.74
N ASP A 68 -5.96 15.86 4.80
CA ASP A 68 -5.41 16.72 5.83
C ASP A 68 -4.22 16.08 6.53
N ALA A 69 -4.30 14.79 6.82
CA ALA A 69 -3.22 14.07 7.48
C ALA A 69 -1.95 14.09 6.62
N ILE A 70 -2.11 13.87 5.32
CA ILE A 70 -0.98 13.84 4.39
C ILE A 70 -0.40 15.26 4.20
N GLU A 71 -1.27 16.24 4.02
CA GLU A 71 -0.81 17.61 3.77
C GLU A 71 -0.18 18.24 5.01
N ARG A 72 -0.60 17.83 6.19
CA ARG A 72 -0.07 18.37 7.44
C ARG A 72 1.44 18.12 7.58
N VAL A 73 1.95 17.06 7.00
CA VAL A 73 3.39 16.76 7.06
C VAL A 73 4.16 17.28 5.85
N GLY A 74 3.51 18.09 5.01
CA GLY A 74 4.19 18.72 3.87
C GLY A 74 4.16 17.89 2.61
N ALA A 75 3.37 16.83 2.56
CA ALA A 75 3.19 16.00 1.36
C ALA A 75 1.94 16.44 0.61
N THR A 76 1.80 15.98 -0.62
CA THR A 76 0.65 16.28 -1.48
C THR A 76 -0.07 15.00 -1.82
N LEU A 77 -1.39 15.03 -1.87
CA LEU A 77 -2.21 13.87 -2.25
C LEU A 77 -2.79 14.07 -3.65
N MET A 78 -2.62 13.07 -4.50
CA MET A 78 -3.22 13.05 -5.83
C MET A 78 -3.93 11.72 -6.06
N PHE A 79 -5.09 11.78 -6.69
CA PHE A 79 -5.82 10.57 -7.06
C PHE A 79 -5.65 10.29 -8.54
N LEU A 80 -5.52 9.02 -8.89
CA LEU A 80 -5.54 8.61 -10.28
C LEU A 80 -6.97 8.76 -10.84
N PRO A 81 -7.10 8.96 -12.16
CA PRO A 81 -8.44 8.96 -12.77
C PRO A 81 -9.16 7.64 -12.52
N PRO A 82 -10.49 7.64 -12.44
CA PRO A 82 -11.25 6.40 -12.27
C PRO A 82 -10.89 5.39 -13.36
N TYR A 83 -10.90 4.12 -13.00
CA TYR A 83 -10.66 3.00 -13.93
C TYR A 83 -9.31 3.06 -14.63
N SER A 84 -8.27 3.51 -13.92
CA SER A 84 -6.92 3.62 -14.50
C SER A 84 -5.89 2.85 -13.67
N PRO A 85 -6.09 1.55 -13.41
CA PRO A 85 -5.15 0.80 -12.57
C PRO A 85 -3.76 0.67 -13.18
N ASP A 86 -3.66 0.74 -14.50
CA ASP A 86 -2.36 0.61 -15.19
C ASP A 86 -1.39 1.73 -14.83
N PHE A 87 -1.91 2.85 -14.31
CA PHE A 87 -1.05 3.97 -13.91
C PHE A 87 -0.61 3.88 -12.45
N ASN A 88 -0.96 2.81 -11.74
CA ASN A 88 -0.55 2.63 -10.35
C ASN A 88 0.52 1.55 -10.25
N PRO A 89 1.79 1.94 -10.06
CA PRO A 89 2.89 0.97 -10.05
C PRO A 89 2.81 -0.04 -8.91
N ILE A 90 2.07 0.27 -7.84
CA ILE A 90 1.97 -0.64 -6.69
C ILE A 90 1.22 -1.92 -7.04
N ASP A 91 0.38 -1.93 -8.07
CA ASP A 91 -0.36 -3.13 -8.45
C ASP A 91 0.58 -4.26 -8.85
N ASN A 92 1.67 -3.95 -9.56
CA ASN A 92 2.67 -4.95 -9.90
C ASN A 92 3.41 -5.45 -8.66
N ALA A 93 3.72 -4.54 -7.74
CA ALA A 93 4.38 -4.91 -6.48
C ALA A 93 3.48 -5.81 -5.64
N PHE A 94 2.18 -5.50 -5.57
CA PHE A 94 1.23 -6.34 -4.85
C PHE A 94 1.11 -7.73 -5.47
N SER A 95 1.16 -7.84 -6.79
CA SER A 95 1.11 -9.13 -7.47
C SER A 95 2.29 -10.01 -7.06
N LYS A 96 3.48 -9.43 -6.98
CA LYS A 96 4.67 -10.14 -6.51
C LYS A 96 4.49 -10.57 -5.05
N LEU A 97 4.03 -9.65 -4.20
CA LEU A 97 3.86 -9.94 -2.78
C LEU A 97 2.84 -11.06 -2.58
N LYS A 98 1.72 -11.01 -3.28
CA LYS A 98 0.71 -12.06 -3.19
C LYS A 98 1.25 -13.42 -3.61
N ALA A 99 2.06 -13.46 -4.67
CA ALA A 99 2.66 -14.71 -5.13
C ALA A 99 3.60 -15.29 -4.06
N MET A 100 4.40 -14.43 -3.44
CA MET A 100 5.31 -14.87 -2.37
C MET A 100 4.56 -15.37 -1.15
N LEU A 101 3.47 -14.68 -0.77
CA LEU A 101 2.66 -15.08 0.38
C LEU A 101 1.96 -16.42 0.15
N ARG A 102 1.47 -16.65 -1.07
CA ARG A 102 0.85 -17.94 -1.41
C ARG A 102 1.82 -19.09 -1.19
N GLY A 103 3.08 -18.87 -1.52
CA GLY A 103 4.10 -19.90 -1.33
C GLY A 103 4.37 -20.20 0.14
N ARG A 104 4.04 -19.29 1.04
CA ARG A 104 4.26 -19.48 2.48
C ARG A 104 3.06 -20.10 3.19
N ALA A 105 1.89 -20.09 2.56
CA ALA A 105 0.66 -20.70 3.08
C ALA A 105 0.27 -20.19 4.48
N GLU A 106 0.59 -18.93 4.80
CA GLU A 106 0.23 -18.37 6.09
C GLU A 106 -1.26 -18.09 6.18
N ARG A 107 -1.84 -18.35 7.36
CA ARG A 107 -3.28 -18.24 7.58
C ARG A 107 -3.65 -17.32 8.73
N LYS A 108 -2.78 -17.16 9.71
CA LYS A 108 -3.07 -16.32 10.88
C LYS A 108 -2.57 -14.91 10.64
N ILE A 109 -3.26 -13.93 11.20
CA ILE A 109 -2.89 -12.52 11.02
C ILE A 109 -1.47 -12.26 11.52
N ASP A 110 -1.09 -12.79 12.69
CA ASP A 110 0.24 -12.59 13.22
C ASP A 110 1.31 -13.16 12.28
N ALA A 111 1.04 -14.35 11.73
CA ALA A 111 1.96 -14.97 10.78
C ALA A 111 2.04 -14.18 9.47
N LEU A 112 0.92 -13.60 9.03
CA LEU A 112 0.92 -12.74 7.85
C LEU A 112 1.72 -11.46 8.08
N TRP A 113 1.61 -10.84 9.26
CA TRP A 113 2.42 -9.69 9.61
C TRP A 113 3.91 -10.02 9.53
N ASP A 114 4.31 -11.15 10.12
CA ASP A 114 5.70 -11.59 10.10
C ASP A 114 6.17 -11.89 8.69
N ALA A 115 5.33 -12.57 7.89
CA ALA A 115 5.67 -12.90 6.52
C ALA A 115 5.83 -11.65 5.67
N VAL A 116 4.92 -10.68 5.81
CA VAL A 116 5.02 -9.42 5.08
C VAL A 116 6.29 -8.68 5.46
N GLY A 117 6.59 -8.61 6.76
CA GLY A 117 7.82 -7.96 7.22
C GLY A 117 9.08 -8.60 6.66
N ALA A 118 9.08 -9.93 6.53
CA ALA A 118 10.22 -10.65 5.97
C ALA A 118 10.34 -10.45 4.46
N LEU A 119 9.24 -10.19 3.75
CA LEU A 119 9.24 -10.08 2.30
C LEU A 119 9.47 -8.66 1.80
N ILE A 120 9.15 -7.64 2.61
CA ILE A 120 9.32 -6.24 2.22
C ILE A 120 10.76 -5.94 1.75
N PRO A 121 11.82 -6.36 2.46
CA PRO A 121 13.18 -6.07 2.02
C PRO A 121 13.56 -6.72 0.69
N ARG A 122 12.77 -7.65 0.19
CA ARG A 122 13.04 -8.30 -1.09
C ARG A 122 12.63 -7.45 -2.29
N PHE A 123 12.04 -6.28 -2.06
CA PHE A 123 11.73 -5.32 -3.10
C PHE A 123 12.93 -4.38 -3.25
N THR A 124 13.75 -4.62 -4.28
CA THR A 124 14.96 -3.81 -4.49
C THR A 124 14.62 -2.48 -5.13
N PRO A 125 15.46 -1.44 -4.97
CA PRO A 125 15.24 -0.17 -5.67
C PRO A 125 15.14 -0.32 -7.18
N ALA A 126 15.96 -1.17 -7.79
CA ALA A 126 15.90 -1.39 -9.23
C ALA A 126 14.55 -1.95 -9.65
N GLU A 127 14.03 -2.90 -8.89
CA GLU A 127 12.74 -3.51 -9.15
C GLU A 127 11.61 -2.50 -9.00
N CYS A 128 11.65 -1.67 -7.95
CA CYS A 128 10.65 -0.65 -7.73
C CYS A 128 10.65 0.40 -8.84
N ALA A 129 11.84 0.82 -9.28
CA ALA A 129 11.97 1.75 -10.40
C ALA A 129 11.32 1.17 -11.66
N ASN A 130 11.48 -0.15 -11.89
CA ASN A 130 10.84 -0.81 -13.03
C ASN A 130 9.32 -0.80 -12.93
N TYR A 131 8.75 -0.94 -11.73
CA TYR A 131 7.31 -0.85 -11.56
C TYR A 131 6.78 0.54 -11.94
N PHE A 132 7.50 1.59 -11.52
CA PHE A 132 7.12 2.95 -11.88
C PHE A 132 7.22 3.17 -13.38
N LYS A 133 8.27 2.68 -14.00
CA LYS A 133 8.46 2.82 -15.45
C LYS A 133 7.38 2.07 -16.21
N ALA A 134 7.02 0.86 -15.78
CA ALA A 134 5.97 0.06 -16.44
C ALA A 134 4.61 0.74 -16.34
N ALA A 135 4.36 1.54 -15.30
CA ALA A 135 3.12 2.27 -15.12
C ALA A 135 3.14 3.63 -15.82
N GLY A 136 4.20 3.97 -16.53
CA GLY A 136 4.28 5.21 -17.29
C GLY A 136 4.96 6.37 -16.59
N TYR A 137 5.53 6.14 -15.41
CA TYR A 137 6.27 7.19 -14.70
C TYR A 137 7.74 7.10 -15.04
N ASP A 138 8.35 8.25 -15.31
CA ASP A 138 9.77 8.33 -15.55
C ASP A 138 10.43 8.78 -14.25
N PRO A 139 11.23 7.93 -13.62
CA PRO A 139 11.81 8.27 -12.32
C PRO A 139 12.98 9.24 -12.39
N ASP A 140 13.33 9.74 -13.54
CA ASP A 140 14.39 10.75 -13.61
C ASP A 140 14.07 12.03 -12.84
#